data_8166040d1683f497b7a727734cf0dace
#
_entry.id   8166040d1683f497b7a727734cf0dace
#
_cell.length_a   1.000
_cell.length_b   1.000
_cell.length_c   1.000
_cell.angle_alpha   90.00
_cell.angle_beta   90.00
_cell.angle_gamma   90.00
#
_symmetry.space_group_name_H-M   'P 1'
#
loop_
_entity.id
_entity.type
_entity.pdbx_description
1 polymer ?
#
loop_
_entity_poly.entity_id
_entity_poly.type
_entity_poly.pdbx_seq_one_letter_code
_entity_poly.pdbx_strand_id
1 'polypeptide(L)'
;MKNFSSHFLQDPNKEIPETRQKLGKEEKKQEEERARCEWEFNLCTVVSSPAINGGTVSDTLGVIEFDPSDSFLATGGISRKIRIYSVKSLFPYEGISKIHGVTLLDHATACDYYICTPAKLSSLRWKPRSGGRVLGSGDYDGVVMEYDLERRVPVFERDEHGGRRVWSIDYSHWDPIVGASGSDDGTMQMWDPRCGDEGKCLAAVQPNTTAPSSVCCVEFNPFGGALVAVGCADRKVYGYDIRRMADPIFVFDGHQKAVTYIKFLDFQTIITSAIDGCLKMWNSENQQIIRTYKGHINSRRFVGLSVWRGGGLLCCGSENNQVFVYDKRWSEPIWVQGFEPVAAAVGGGGQGCDRGFVSGVSWRQTEDDRCILVAAGGSGGILQVFECKKKVMQC
;
A
#
# COMPACT_ATOMS: atom_id res chain seq x y z
N MET A 1 43.03 48.51 -38.97
CA MET A 1 42.72 47.29 -39.76
C MET A 1 41.84 46.39 -38.93
N LYS A 2 40.62 46.42 -39.24
CA LYS A 2 39.45 45.59 -39.29
C LYS A 2 39.51 44.30 -38.43
N ASN A 3 38.69 44.33 -37.38
CA ASN A 3 38.20 43.20 -36.64
C ASN A 3 36.79 42.89 -37.03
N PHE A 4 36.47 41.60 -37.15
CA PHE A 4 35.10 41.12 -37.11
C PHE A 4 35.02 40.00 -36.08
N SER A 5 34.24 40.22 -35.04
CA SER A 5 33.81 39.25 -34.07
C SER A 5 32.29 39.15 -34.17
N SER A 6 31.75 38.09 -34.75
CA SER A 6 30.31 37.83 -34.82
C SER A 6 29.90 36.94 -33.66
N HIS A 7 29.18 37.50 -32.69
CA HIS A 7 28.41 36.78 -31.70
C HIS A 7 27.19 36.13 -32.38
N PHE A 8 27.15 34.81 -32.37
CA PHE A 8 25.92 34.07 -32.63
C PHE A 8 25.11 34.02 -31.33
N LEU A 9 24.10 34.86 -31.24
CA LEU A 9 23.00 34.72 -30.30
C LEU A 9 22.10 33.59 -30.79
N GLN A 10 22.03 32.50 -30.07
CA GLN A 10 21.02 31.46 -30.30
C GLN A 10 19.68 31.96 -29.81
N ASP A 11 18.72 31.98 -30.71
CA ASP A 11 17.31 32.31 -30.48
C ASP A 11 16.64 31.20 -29.62
N PRO A 12 16.06 31.50 -28.45
CA PRO A 12 15.45 30.49 -27.59
C PRO A 12 14.09 29.99 -28.07
N ASN A 13 13.57 30.48 -29.22
CA ASN A 13 12.25 30.13 -29.74
C ASN A 13 12.27 29.28 -31.01
N LYS A 14 13.22 28.38 -31.19
CA LYS A 14 13.13 27.40 -32.26
C LYS A 14 12.05 26.37 -31.92
N GLU A 15 10.87 26.54 -32.49
CA GLU A 15 9.80 25.52 -32.51
C GLU A 15 10.37 24.19 -33.02
N ILE A 16 10.25 23.16 -32.22
CA ILE A 16 10.63 21.79 -32.59
C ILE A 16 9.70 21.37 -33.73
N PRO A 17 10.18 20.92 -34.87
CA PRO A 17 9.33 20.55 -36.00
C PRO A 17 8.27 19.54 -35.60
N GLU A 18 7.02 19.72 -36.01
CA GLU A 18 5.87 18.84 -35.69
C GLU A 18 6.14 17.35 -35.97
N THR A 19 6.98 17.07 -36.97
CA THR A 19 7.43 15.70 -37.29
C THR A 19 8.23 15.05 -36.16
N ARG A 20 9.07 15.79 -35.46
CA ARG A 20 9.85 15.30 -34.32
C ARG A 20 8.98 15.06 -33.11
N GLN A 21 7.93 15.88 -32.92
CA GLN A 21 6.94 15.67 -31.85
C GLN A 21 6.03 14.46 -32.13
N LYS A 22 5.69 14.19 -33.39
CA LYS A 22 4.91 13.00 -33.78
C LYS A 22 5.71 11.73 -33.65
N LEU A 23 6.97 11.68 -34.10
CA LEU A 23 7.85 10.53 -33.90
C LEU A 23 8.03 10.19 -32.40
N GLY A 24 8.31 11.18 -31.55
CA GLY A 24 8.47 10.96 -30.14
C GLY A 24 7.18 10.52 -29.41
N LYS A 25 6.00 10.84 -29.96
CA LYS A 25 4.71 10.34 -29.46
C LYS A 25 4.44 8.89 -29.90
N GLU A 26 4.82 8.52 -31.12
CA GLU A 26 4.69 7.14 -31.61
C GLU A 26 5.67 6.20 -30.93
N GLU A 27 6.92 6.61 -30.72
CA GLU A 27 7.90 5.85 -29.95
C GLU A 27 7.43 5.60 -28.52
N LYS A 28 6.94 6.64 -27.82
CA LYS A 28 6.35 6.50 -26.49
C LYS A 28 5.17 5.52 -26.46
N LYS A 29 4.29 5.61 -27.47
CA LYS A 29 3.13 4.72 -27.53
C LYS A 29 3.53 3.27 -27.75
N GLN A 30 4.55 3.01 -28.58
CA GLN A 30 5.10 1.67 -28.80
C GLN A 30 5.78 1.11 -27.53
N GLU A 31 6.50 1.97 -26.79
CA GLU A 31 7.10 1.56 -25.52
C GLU A 31 6.04 1.28 -24.45
N GLU A 32 4.95 2.07 -24.38
CA GLU A 32 3.81 1.82 -23.48
C GLU A 32 3.09 0.49 -23.82
N GLU A 33 2.90 0.19 -25.10
CA GLU A 33 2.33 -1.08 -25.53
C GLU A 33 3.25 -2.26 -25.21
N ARG A 34 4.57 -2.10 -25.32
CA ARG A 34 5.55 -3.12 -24.89
C ARG A 34 5.47 -3.37 -23.37
N ALA A 35 5.42 -2.32 -22.56
CA ALA A 35 5.33 -2.45 -21.10
C ALA A 35 4.06 -3.19 -20.65
N ARG A 36 2.92 -2.95 -21.32
CA ARG A 36 1.67 -3.67 -21.07
C ARG A 36 1.77 -5.15 -21.43
N CYS A 37 2.58 -5.50 -22.43
CA CYS A 37 2.79 -6.87 -22.87
C CYS A 37 3.85 -7.62 -22.07
N GLU A 38 4.71 -6.95 -21.30
CA GLU A 38 5.78 -7.56 -20.53
C GLU A 38 5.28 -8.46 -19.39
N TRP A 39 4.09 -8.17 -18.83
CA TRP A 39 3.56 -8.82 -17.65
C TRP A 39 2.31 -9.63 -17.94
N GLU A 40 2.17 -10.75 -17.28
CA GLU A 40 0.98 -11.59 -17.26
C GLU A 40 0.45 -11.71 -15.84
N PHE A 41 -0.85 -11.49 -15.67
CA PHE A 41 -1.54 -11.55 -14.39
C PHE A 41 -2.62 -12.60 -14.44
N ASN A 42 -2.57 -13.57 -13.55
CA ASN A 42 -3.51 -14.68 -13.49
C ASN A 42 -4.15 -14.74 -12.10
N LEU A 43 -5.48 -14.72 -12.03
CA LEU A 43 -6.20 -15.00 -10.79
C LEU A 43 -6.05 -16.48 -10.47
N CYS A 44 -5.44 -16.79 -9.32
CA CYS A 44 -5.15 -18.16 -8.90
C CYS A 44 -6.12 -18.65 -7.83
N THR A 45 -6.42 -17.78 -6.84
CA THR A 45 -7.21 -18.16 -5.67
C THR A 45 -8.14 -17.05 -5.25
N VAL A 46 -9.35 -17.43 -4.86
CA VAL A 46 -10.31 -16.55 -4.19
C VAL A 46 -10.62 -17.15 -2.82
N VAL A 47 -10.45 -16.36 -1.77
CA VAL A 47 -10.81 -16.74 -0.40
C VAL A 47 -11.99 -15.89 0.03
N SER A 48 -13.06 -16.51 0.49
CA SER A 48 -14.28 -15.82 0.92
C SER A 48 -14.92 -16.55 2.09
N SER A 49 -15.71 -15.87 2.88
CA SER A 49 -16.58 -16.54 3.87
C SER A 49 -17.82 -17.09 3.18
N PRO A 50 -18.29 -18.30 3.55
CA PRO A 50 -19.56 -18.79 3.05
C PRO A 50 -20.68 -17.85 3.50
N ALA A 51 -21.63 -17.58 2.61
CA ALA A 51 -22.84 -16.81 2.93
C ALA A 51 -23.67 -17.59 3.96
N ILE A 52 -23.47 -17.33 5.24
CA ILE A 52 -24.30 -17.91 6.31
C ILE A 52 -25.63 -17.16 6.34
N ASN A 53 -26.69 -17.87 6.06
CA ASN A 53 -28.11 -17.53 6.17
C ASN A 53 -28.41 -16.15 6.80
N GLY A 54 -28.51 -15.11 5.97
CA GLY A 54 -29.27 -13.88 6.29
C GLY A 54 -28.65 -12.88 7.27
N GLY A 55 -27.50 -13.14 7.86
CA GLY A 55 -26.80 -12.22 8.77
C GLY A 55 -25.55 -11.63 8.13
N THR A 56 -25.62 -10.41 7.64
CA THR A 56 -24.46 -9.69 7.09
C THR A 56 -23.58 -9.16 8.21
N VAL A 57 -22.76 -10.01 8.81
CA VAL A 57 -21.62 -9.51 9.59
C VAL A 57 -20.62 -9.00 8.57
N SER A 58 -20.43 -7.69 8.52
CA SER A 58 -19.43 -7.10 7.63
C SER A 58 -18.02 -7.57 8.04
N ASP A 59 -17.36 -8.27 7.14
CA ASP A 59 -16.00 -8.78 7.31
C ASP A 59 -14.98 -8.03 6.45
N THR A 60 -15.22 -6.75 6.20
CA THR A 60 -14.35 -5.92 5.35
C THR A 60 -12.93 -5.93 5.90
N LEU A 61 -12.01 -6.39 5.07
CA LEU A 61 -10.58 -6.35 5.33
C LEU A 61 -10.07 -4.96 4.91
N GLY A 62 -9.41 -4.27 5.82
CA GLY A 62 -8.83 -2.95 5.56
C GLY A 62 -7.32 -2.98 5.38
N VAL A 63 -6.69 -4.06 5.83
CA VAL A 63 -5.23 -4.19 5.87
C VAL A 63 -4.81 -5.57 5.44
N ILE A 64 -3.79 -5.62 4.59
CA ILE A 64 -3.12 -6.84 4.13
C ILE A 64 -1.62 -6.58 4.16
N GLU A 65 -0.85 -7.50 4.77
CA GLU A 65 0.59 -7.35 4.87
C GLU A 65 1.28 -8.72 4.80
N PHE A 66 2.26 -8.87 3.90
CA PHE A 66 3.15 -10.03 3.89
C PHE A 66 4.22 -9.89 4.98
N ASP A 67 4.62 -11.00 5.57
CA ASP A 67 5.75 -11.03 6.50
C ASP A 67 7.08 -10.79 5.76
N PRO A 68 8.16 -10.38 6.48
CA PRO A 68 9.45 -10.13 5.86
C PRO A 68 10.11 -11.34 5.19
N SER A 69 9.67 -12.56 5.50
CA SER A 69 10.15 -13.79 4.83
C SER A 69 9.29 -14.20 3.64
N ASP A 70 8.21 -13.43 3.36
CA ASP A 70 7.24 -13.75 2.30
C ASP A 70 6.56 -15.13 2.44
N SER A 71 6.54 -15.67 3.66
CA SER A 71 5.96 -16.98 3.96
C SER A 71 4.54 -16.91 4.49
N PHE A 72 4.18 -15.79 5.12
CA PHE A 72 2.88 -15.57 5.73
C PHE A 72 2.24 -14.27 5.24
N LEU A 73 0.93 -14.26 5.26
CA LEU A 73 0.08 -13.10 4.99
C LEU A 73 -0.77 -12.82 6.22
N ALA A 74 -0.73 -11.59 6.73
CA ALA A 74 -1.63 -11.11 7.75
C ALA A 74 -2.74 -10.26 7.15
N THR A 75 -3.97 -10.43 7.63
CA THR A 75 -5.09 -9.55 7.26
C THR A 75 -5.84 -9.08 8.50
N GLY A 76 -6.39 -7.88 8.42
CA GLY A 76 -7.18 -7.28 9.50
C GLY A 76 -8.21 -6.29 8.98
N GLY A 77 -9.14 -5.92 9.85
CA GLY A 77 -10.18 -4.96 9.47
C GLY A 77 -11.27 -4.81 10.54
N ILE A 78 -12.48 -4.57 10.08
CA ILE A 78 -13.62 -4.28 10.97
C ILE A 78 -14.17 -5.50 11.71
N SER A 79 -13.82 -6.70 11.30
CA SER A 79 -14.21 -7.95 11.97
C SER A 79 -13.52 -8.18 13.32
N ARG A 80 -12.57 -7.31 13.71
CA ARG A 80 -11.77 -7.42 14.94
C ARG A 80 -11.03 -8.75 15.02
N LYS A 81 -10.45 -9.16 13.90
CA LYS A 81 -9.64 -10.38 13.80
C LYS A 81 -8.40 -10.08 12.98
N ILE A 82 -7.27 -10.56 13.49
CA ILE A 82 -6.06 -10.72 12.69
C ILE A 82 -6.06 -12.16 12.20
N ARG A 83 -6.09 -12.38 10.90
CA ARG A 83 -5.99 -13.71 10.29
C ARG A 83 -4.62 -13.90 9.72
N ILE A 84 -4.01 -15.03 9.97
CA ILE A 84 -2.70 -15.43 9.45
C ILE A 84 -2.89 -16.58 8.48
N TYR A 85 -2.35 -16.43 7.28
CA TYR A 85 -2.37 -17.42 6.22
C TYR A 85 -0.94 -17.79 5.86
N SER A 86 -0.65 -19.08 5.75
CA SER A 86 0.55 -19.50 5.04
C SER A 86 0.39 -19.18 3.54
N VAL A 87 1.40 -18.61 2.91
CA VAL A 87 1.37 -18.40 1.45
C VAL A 87 1.15 -19.72 0.71
N LYS A 88 1.65 -20.83 1.26
CA LYS A 88 1.43 -22.16 0.70
C LYS A 88 -0.04 -22.59 0.72
N SER A 89 -0.81 -22.23 1.76
CA SER A 89 -2.23 -22.58 1.84
C SER A 89 -3.09 -21.78 0.85
N LEU A 90 -2.59 -20.65 0.37
CA LEU A 90 -3.25 -19.86 -0.68
C LEU A 90 -3.05 -20.45 -2.09
N PHE A 91 -2.13 -21.40 -2.26
CA PHE A 91 -1.86 -22.14 -3.51
C PHE A 91 -1.92 -23.65 -3.25
N PRO A 92 -3.10 -24.20 -2.95
CA PRO A 92 -3.21 -25.59 -2.62
C PRO A 92 -2.82 -26.48 -3.81
N TYR A 93 -2.12 -27.58 -3.48
CA TYR A 93 -1.64 -28.57 -4.46
C TYR A 93 -2.81 -29.27 -5.18
N GLU A 94 -2.47 -30.05 -6.22
CA GLU A 94 -3.39 -30.81 -7.05
C GLU A 94 -4.37 -31.66 -6.21
N GLY A 95 -5.67 -31.54 -6.50
CA GLY A 95 -6.73 -32.27 -5.80
C GLY A 95 -7.91 -31.42 -5.33
N ILE A 96 -7.75 -30.10 -5.26
CA ILE A 96 -8.87 -29.20 -4.97
C ILE A 96 -9.58 -28.81 -6.27
N SER A 97 -10.91 -28.85 -6.24
CA SER A 97 -11.76 -28.51 -7.38
C SER A 97 -11.47 -27.07 -7.83
N LYS A 98 -11.03 -26.93 -9.09
CA LYS A 98 -10.81 -25.62 -9.72
C LYS A 98 -12.00 -25.29 -10.63
N ILE A 99 -12.55 -24.11 -10.48
CA ILE A 99 -13.57 -23.58 -11.38
C ILE A 99 -12.87 -22.61 -12.33
N HIS A 100 -12.86 -22.94 -13.63
CA HIS A 100 -12.14 -22.17 -14.67
C HIS A 100 -10.65 -21.89 -14.33
N GLY A 101 -9.98 -22.83 -13.68
CA GLY A 101 -8.58 -22.68 -13.28
C GLY A 101 -8.35 -21.92 -11.96
N VAL A 102 -9.39 -21.37 -11.33
CA VAL A 102 -9.33 -20.63 -10.06
C VAL A 102 -9.69 -21.55 -8.90
N THR A 103 -8.89 -21.51 -7.83
CA THR A 103 -9.16 -22.21 -6.58
C THR A 103 -10.08 -21.36 -5.70
N LEU A 104 -11.17 -21.98 -5.19
CA LEU A 104 -12.06 -21.34 -4.24
C LEU A 104 -11.81 -21.90 -2.85
N LEU A 105 -11.54 -21.03 -1.88
CA LEU A 105 -11.28 -21.38 -0.49
C LEU A 105 -12.21 -20.60 0.44
N ASP A 106 -12.45 -21.20 1.61
CA ASP A 106 -13.06 -20.51 2.74
C ASP A 106 -11.95 -19.96 3.66
N HIS A 107 -12.20 -18.83 4.30
CA HIS A 107 -11.31 -18.29 5.33
C HIS A 107 -11.03 -19.29 6.47
N ALA A 108 -12.02 -20.12 6.84
CA ALA A 108 -11.85 -21.12 7.89
C ALA A 108 -10.86 -22.24 7.51
N THR A 109 -10.74 -22.53 6.21
CA THR A 109 -9.84 -23.58 5.70
C THR A 109 -8.49 -23.04 5.23
N ALA A 110 -8.47 -21.80 4.71
CA ALA A 110 -7.25 -21.18 4.20
C ALA A 110 -6.41 -20.53 5.31
N CYS A 111 -7.05 -20.07 6.40
CA CYS A 111 -6.41 -19.39 7.50
C CYS A 111 -5.79 -20.42 8.48
N ASP A 112 -4.50 -20.28 8.78
CA ASP A 112 -3.83 -21.15 9.72
C ASP A 112 -4.38 -20.95 11.15
N TYR A 113 -4.58 -19.67 11.52
CA TYR A 113 -5.21 -19.26 12.77
C TYR A 113 -5.61 -17.80 12.74
N TYR A 114 -6.37 -17.36 13.72
CA TYR A 114 -6.70 -15.96 13.93
C TYR A 114 -6.55 -15.53 15.39
N ILE A 115 -6.35 -14.23 15.60
CA ILE A 115 -6.30 -13.57 16.90
C ILE A 115 -7.47 -12.59 16.96
N CYS A 116 -8.29 -12.66 18.00
CA CYS A 116 -9.34 -11.67 18.25
C CYS A 116 -8.73 -10.40 18.83
N THR A 117 -9.16 -9.25 18.33
CA THR A 117 -8.70 -7.94 18.80
C THR A 117 -9.83 -7.16 19.46
N PRO A 118 -9.54 -6.30 20.46
CA PRO A 118 -10.55 -5.53 21.16
C PRO A 118 -11.33 -4.60 20.23
N ALA A 119 -10.63 -3.93 19.31
CA ALA A 119 -11.18 -2.93 18.41
C ALA A 119 -11.01 -3.30 16.93
N LYS A 120 -11.64 -2.50 16.05
CA LYS A 120 -11.48 -2.58 14.60
C LYS A 120 -10.07 -2.14 14.22
N LEU A 121 -9.43 -2.86 13.31
CA LEU A 121 -8.07 -2.59 12.88
C LEU A 121 -8.04 -1.65 11.66
N SER A 122 -7.12 -0.71 11.70
CA SER A 122 -6.80 0.23 10.62
C SER A 122 -5.42 -0.03 10.00
N SER A 123 -4.52 -0.64 10.75
CA SER A 123 -3.14 -0.89 10.32
C SER A 123 -2.59 -2.17 10.90
N LEU A 124 -1.79 -2.87 10.11
CA LEU A 124 -0.96 -4.01 10.52
C LEU A 124 0.44 -3.83 9.96
N ARG A 125 1.47 -4.16 10.75
CA ARG A 125 2.87 -4.16 10.32
C ARG A 125 3.66 -5.26 11.01
N TRP A 126 4.40 -6.01 10.24
CA TRP A 126 5.36 -6.95 10.77
C TRP A 126 6.57 -6.18 11.32
N LYS A 127 6.97 -6.53 12.54
CA LYS A 127 8.16 -5.94 13.16
C LYS A 127 9.41 -6.49 12.47
N PRO A 128 10.25 -5.63 11.86
CA PRO A 128 11.46 -6.08 11.19
C PRO A 128 12.39 -6.86 12.14
N ARG A 129 13.14 -7.81 11.59
CA ARG A 129 14.11 -8.64 12.33
C ARG A 129 13.51 -9.47 13.49
N SER A 130 12.17 -9.55 13.60
CA SER A 130 11.51 -10.44 14.57
C SER A 130 11.39 -11.89 14.07
N GLY A 131 11.87 -12.18 12.87
CA GLY A 131 11.70 -13.50 12.23
C GLY A 131 10.25 -13.86 11.93
N GLY A 132 9.40 -12.86 11.66
CA GLY A 132 7.96 -13.08 11.44
C GLY A 132 7.19 -13.38 12.73
N ARG A 133 7.78 -13.15 13.91
CA ARG A 133 7.18 -13.50 15.20
C ARG A 133 6.29 -12.39 15.76
N VAL A 134 6.61 -11.13 15.53
CA VAL A 134 5.89 -9.99 16.11
C VAL A 134 5.16 -9.21 15.04
N LEU A 135 3.87 -9.02 15.25
CA LEU A 135 2.97 -8.22 14.42
C LEU A 135 2.38 -7.08 15.24
N GLY A 136 2.58 -5.86 14.79
CA GLY A 136 1.95 -4.67 15.35
C GLY A 136 0.63 -4.34 14.69
N SER A 137 -0.29 -3.74 15.44
CA SER A 137 -1.56 -3.21 14.95
C SER A 137 -1.85 -1.83 15.47
N GLY A 138 -2.51 -1.01 14.66
CA GLY A 138 -3.19 0.20 15.07
C GLY A 138 -4.69 0.04 14.90
N ASP A 139 -5.47 0.64 15.79
CA ASP A 139 -6.90 0.44 15.81
C ASP A 139 -7.73 1.73 15.80
N TYR A 140 -9.04 1.56 15.77
CA TYR A 140 -10.02 2.64 15.70
C TYR A 140 -10.25 3.33 17.05
N ASP A 141 -9.82 2.71 18.13
CA ASP A 141 -9.98 3.25 19.50
C ASP A 141 -8.72 4.00 19.97
N GLY A 142 -7.70 4.08 19.10
CA GLY A 142 -6.49 4.87 19.37
C GLY A 142 -5.33 4.06 19.94
N VAL A 143 -5.48 2.73 20.00
CA VAL A 143 -4.50 1.85 20.63
C VAL A 143 -3.56 1.24 19.59
N VAL A 144 -2.29 1.19 19.96
CA VAL A 144 -1.25 0.42 19.26
C VAL A 144 -0.94 -0.83 20.08
N MET A 145 -1.01 -1.99 19.44
CA MET A 145 -0.71 -3.27 20.08
C MET A 145 0.34 -4.08 19.31
N GLU A 146 1.18 -4.82 20.00
CA GLU A 146 2.04 -5.84 19.40
C GLU A 146 1.61 -7.23 19.88
N TYR A 147 1.57 -8.18 18.96
CA TYR A 147 1.21 -9.57 19.22
C TYR A 147 2.41 -10.49 18.96
N ASP A 148 2.70 -11.36 19.92
CA ASP A 148 3.56 -12.52 19.69
C ASP A 148 2.73 -13.61 18.99
N LEU A 149 3.04 -13.86 17.74
CA LEU A 149 2.27 -14.77 16.89
C LEU A 149 2.51 -16.25 17.23
N GLU A 150 3.64 -16.59 17.82
CA GLU A 150 3.93 -17.96 18.29
C GLU A 150 3.08 -18.28 19.52
N ARG A 151 3.00 -17.34 20.47
CA ARG A 151 2.18 -17.46 21.68
C ARG A 151 0.72 -17.07 21.46
N ARG A 152 0.43 -16.31 20.40
CA ARG A 152 -0.90 -15.77 20.04
C ARG A 152 -1.48 -14.84 21.11
N VAL A 153 -0.64 -14.06 21.76
CA VAL A 153 -1.01 -13.13 22.83
C VAL A 153 -0.47 -11.73 22.55
N PRO A 154 -1.13 -10.67 23.07
CA PRO A 154 -0.56 -9.34 23.07
C PRO A 154 0.66 -9.30 24.00
N VAL A 155 1.71 -8.58 23.58
CA VAL A 155 2.96 -8.42 24.33
C VAL A 155 3.33 -6.96 24.59
N PHE A 156 2.66 -6.05 23.91
CA PHE A 156 2.83 -4.61 24.10
C PHE A 156 1.51 -3.90 23.77
N GLU A 157 1.17 -2.89 24.57
CA GLU A 157 0.00 -2.03 24.38
C GLU A 157 0.38 -0.58 24.65
N ARG A 158 -0.17 0.35 23.84
CA ARG A 158 0.04 1.76 23.98
C ARG A 158 -1.22 2.53 23.60
N ASP A 159 -1.75 3.33 24.54
CA ASP A 159 -2.95 4.17 24.36
C ASP A 159 -2.58 5.67 24.62
N GLU A 160 -1.78 6.24 23.73
CA GLU A 160 -1.30 7.62 23.86
C GLU A 160 -1.95 8.59 22.87
N HIS A 161 -2.85 8.10 22.02
CA HIS A 161 -3.60 8.91 21.08
C HIS A 161 -4.95 9.39 21.63
N GLY A 162 -5.21 9.17 22.94
CA GLY A 162 -6.38 9.69 23.64
C GLY A 162 -7.72 9.26 23.03
N GLY A 163 -7.85 7.99 22.64
CA GLY A 163 -9.04 7.45 22.00
C GLY A 163 -9.26 7.91 20.55
N ARG A 164 -8.28 8.59 19.95
CA ARG A 164 -8.33 9.00 18.55
C ARG A 164 -7.75 7.93 17.66
N ARG A 165 -8.48 7.58 16.61
CA ARG A 165 -8.11 6.49 15.68
C ARG A 165 -6.65 6.58 15.25
N VAL A 166 -5.94 5.46 15.38
CA VAL A 166 -4.64 5.26 14.72
C VAL A 166 -4.91 4.82 13.27
N TRP A 167 -4.41 5.57 12.30
CA TRP A 167 -4.57 5.22 10.89
C TRP A 167 -3.46 4.33 10.37
N SER A 168 -2.25 4.52 10.86
CA SER A 168 -1.06 3.83 10.38
C SER A 168 -0.06 3.62 11.48
N ILE A 169 0.56 2.47 11.48
CA ILE A 169 1.76 2.19 12.26
C ILE A 169 2.86 1.71 11.32
N ASP A 170 4.11 1.88 11.73
CA ASP A 170 5.25 1.29 11.06
C ASP A 170 6.44 1.17 12.02
N TYR A 171 7.46 0.42 11.61
CA TYR A 171 8.67 0.16 12.39
C TYR A 171 9.92 0.61 11.64
N SER A 172 10.89 1.14 12.39
CA SER A 172 12.17 1.52 11.84
C SER A 172 12.95 0.29 11.37
N HIS A 173 13.49 0.34 10.16
CA HIS A 173 14.42 -0.66 9.66
C HIS A 173 15.87 -0.43 10.15
N TRP A 174 16.15 0.79 10.61
CA TRP A 174 17.44 1.15 11.23
C TRP A 174 17.56 0.59 12.65
N ASP A 175 16.60 0.92 13.51
CA ASP A 175 16.40 0.30 14.82
C ASP A 175 14.99 -0.32 14.88
N PRO A 176 14.85 -1.62 14.60
CA PRO A 176 13.53 -2.25 14.44
C PRO A 176 12.72 -2.37 15.72
N ILE A 177 13.23 -1.91 16.84
CA ILE A 177 12.49 -1.84 18.11
C ILE A 177 11.65 -0.55 18.15
N VAL A 178 12.14 0.51 17.49
CA VAL A 178 11.43 1.78 17.40
C VAL A 178 10.27 1.68 16.42
N GLY A 179 9.08 2.05 16.89
CA GLY A 179 7.89 2.16 16.07
C GLY A 179 7.38 3.60 16.01
N ALA A 180 6.49 3.84 15.06
CA ALA A 180 5.75 5.09 14.94
C ALA A 180 4.29 4.85 14.56
N SER A 181 3.40 5.73 15.02
CA SER A 181 1.98 5.73 14.71
C SER A 181 1.51 7.10 14.26
N GLY A 182 0.54 7.14 13.36
CA GLY A 182 -0.14 8.34 12.92
C GLY A 182 -1.63 8.27 13.22
N SER A 183 -2.20 9.37 13.73
CA SER A 183 -3.55 9.38 14.26
C SER A 183 -4.39 10.59 13.84
N ASP A 184 -5.70 10.45 14.07
CA ASP A 184 -6.70 11.52 13.96
C ASP A 184 -6.50 12.65 14.99
N ASP A 185 -5.65 12.46 16.00
CA ASP A 185 -5.24 13.53 16.92
C ASP A 185 -4.33 14.57 16.25
N GLY A 186 -3.88 14.31 15.03
CA GLY A 186 -3.00 15.18 14.25
C GLY A 186 -1.53 14.99 14.55
N THR A 187 -1.17 13.98 15.31
CA THR A 187 0.23 13.69 15.66
C THR A 187 0.75 12.42 15.01
N MET A 188 2.04 12.41 14.75
CA MET A 188 2.85 11.21 14.60
C MET A 188 3.61 11.02 15.90
N GLN A 189 3.49 9.86 16.52
CA GLN A 189 4.17 9.51 17.76
C GLN A 189 5.15 8.38 17.51
N MET A 190 6.37 8.52 18.05
CA MET A 190 7.39 7.47 18.04
C MET A 190 7.54 6.87 19.44
N TRP A 191 7.74 5.56 19.48
CA TRP A 191 7.95 4.82 20.73
C TRP A 191 9.09 3.82 20.63
N ASP A 192 9.67 3.49 21.80
CA ASP A 192 10.62 2.41 22.00
C ASP A 192 10.23 1.65 23.26
N PRO A 193 9.80 0.39 23.18
CA PRO A 193 9.41 -0.43 24.35
C PRO A 193 10.52 -0.61 25.39
N ARG A 194 11.80 -0.32 25.07
CA ARG A 194 12.93 -0.39 25.98
C ARG A 194 13.06 0.84 26.89
N CYS A 195 12.43 1.94 26.52
CA CYS A 195 12.58 3.22 27.21
C CYS A 195 11.59 3.36 28.37
N GLY A 196 11.92 2.76 29.53
CA GLY A 196 11.30 3.01 30.83
C GLY A 196 9.89 2.49 31.02
N ASP A 197 9.32 2.80 32.20
CA ASP A 197 7.96 2.42 32.56
C ASP A 197 6.96 2.89 31.49
N GLU A 198 6.23 1.93 30.92
CA GLU A 198 5.12 2.11 29.97
C GLU A 198 5.48 2.61 28.55
N GLY A 199 6.69 2.36 28.04
CA GLY A 199 7.02 2.64 26.63
C GLY A 199 6.85 4.10 26.23
N LYS A 200 7.49 5.02 26.94
CA LYS A 200 7.37 6.46 26.74
C LYS A 200 7.52 6.91 25.29
N CYS A 201 6.75 7.89 24.91
CA CYS A 201 6.87 8.58 23.63
C CYS A 201 8.28 9.17 23.50
N LEU A 202 9.05 8.68 22.52
CA LEU A 202 10.36 9.26 22.20
C LEU A 202 10.21 10.65 21.60
N ALA A 203 9.18 10.82 20.75
CA ALA A 203 8.83 12.07 20.12
C ALA A 203 7.36 12.05 19.71
N ALA A 204 6.67 13.18 19.91
CA ALA A 204 5.38 13.45 19.31
C ALA A 204 5.54 14.66 18.40
N VAL A 205 5.21 14.49 17.14
CA VAL A 205 5.32 15.54 16.12
C VAL A 205 3.94 15.83 15.55
N GLN A 206 3.60 17.12 15.50
CA GLN A 206 2.45 17.62 14.77
C GLN A 206 2.95 18.23 13.46
N PRO A 207 2.83 17.52 12.31
CA PRO A 207 3.44 17.95 11.05
C PRO A 207 2.95 19.34 10.59
N ASN A 208 1.67 19.61 10.75
CA ASN A 208 1.11 20.94 10.49
C ASN A 208 0.83 21.65 11.82
N THR A 209 1.75 22.53 12.23
CA THR A 209 1.66 23.27 13.49
C THR A 209 0.63 24.40 13.46
N THR A 210 0.26 24.90 12.28
CA THR A 210 -0.70 26.00 12.12
C THR A 210 -2.14 25.55 12.11
N ALA A 211 -2.41 24.37 11.56
CA ALA A 211 -3.74 23.77 11.49
C ALA A 211 -3.62 22.26 11.69
N PRO A 212 -3.84 21.74 12.93
CA PRO A 212 -3.79 20.32 13.20
C PRO A 212 -4.63 19.53 12.19
N SER A 213 -4.04 18.52 11.58
CA SER A 213 -4.72 17.68 10.60
C SER A 213 -4.29 16.23 10.78
N SER A 214 -5.24 15.30 10.61
CA SER A 214 -5.01 13.88 10.80
C SER A 214 -3.77 13.39 10.08
N VAL A 215 -2.97 12.58 10.77
CA VAL A 215 -1.85 11.83 10.20
C VAL A 215 -2.39 10.50 9.70
N CYS A 216 -2.50 10.36 8.38
CA CYS A 216 -3.13 9.21 7.74
C CYS A 216 -2.17 8.05 7.45
N CYS A 217 -0.88 8.34 7.30
CA CYS A 217 0.13 7.34 6.99
C CYS A 217 1.48 7.70 7.60
N VAL A 218 2.16 6.66 8.09
CA VAL A 218 3.55 6.70 8.55
C VAL A 218 4.29 5.56 7.86
N GLU A 219 5.45 5.84 7.28
CA GLU A 219 6.28 4.84 6.60
C GLU A 219 7.75 5.15 6.85
N PHE A 220 8.48 4.25 7.49
CA PHE A 220 9.94 4.33 7.59
C PHE A 220 10.60 3.92 6.27
N ASN A 221 11.75 4.49 5.99
CA ASN A 221 12.53 4.09 4.82
C ASN A 221 13.04 2.64 5.00
N PRO A 222 12.56 1.67 4.20
CA PRO A 222 12.94 0.26 4.35
C PRO A 222 14.36 -0.05 3.85
N PHE A 223 14.96 0.88 3.10
CA PHE A 223 16.32 0.72 2.59
C PHE A 223 17.40 1.13 3.63
N GLY A 224 16.97 1.52 4.82
CA GLY A 224 17.83 1.97 5.91
C GLY A 224 17.88 3.49 6.03
N GLY A 225 18.70 3.96 6.97
CA GLY A 225 18.76 5.38 7.31
C GLY A 225 17.69 5.77 8.34
N ALA A 226 17.75 7.01 8.75
CA ALA A 226 16.95 7.57 9.83
C ALA A 226 15.71 8.35 9.31
N LEU A 227 15.19 7.99 8.15
CA LEU A 227 14.10 8.71 7.49
C LEU A 227 12.74 8.04 7.78
N VAL A 228 11.77 8.86 8.22
CA VAL A 228 10.34 8.52 8.27
C VAL A 228 9.55 9.53 7.46
N ALA A 229 8.61 9.05 6.64
CA ALA A 229 7.70 9.87 5.85
C ALA A 229 6.28 9.81 6.44
N VAL A 230 5.61 10.95 6.50
CA VAL A 230 4.32 11.15 7.16
C VAL A 230 3.34 11.79 6.19
N GLY A 231 2.24 11.11 5.89
CA GLY A 231 1.17 11.59 5.00
C GLY A 231 0.00 12.13 5.80
N CYS A 232 -0.44 13.34 5.48
CA CYS A 232 -1.42 14.07 6.25
C CYS A 232 -2.69 14.41 5.47
N ALA A 233 -3.76 14.67 6.20
CA ALA A 233 -5.03 15.12 5.65
C ALA A 233 -4.96 16.56 5.09
N ASP A 234 -3.94 17.34 5.41
CA ASP A 234 -3.65 18.64 4.84
C ASP A 234 -3.09 18.61 3.41
N ARG A 235 -3.04 17.42 2.79
CA ARG A 235 -2.62 17.17 1.40
C ARG A 235 -1.10 17.09 1.20
N LYS A 236 -0.32 17.15 2.29
CA LYS A 236 1.14 17.17 2.26
C LYS A 236 1.74 15.86 2.78
N VAL A 237 2.99 15.66 2.41
CA VAL A 237 3.86 14.63 2.98
C VAL A 237 5.05 15.31 3.60
N TYR A 238 5.37 14.93 4.83
CA TYR A 238 6.48 15.45 5.60
C TYR A 238 7.52 14.34 5.81
N GLY A 239 8.77 14.61 5.55
CA GLY A 239 9.86 13.69 5.85
C GLY A 239 10.66 14.17 7.04
N TYR A 240 10.94 13.29 8.00
CA TYR A 240 11.72 13.61 9.19
C TYR A 240 12.92 12.69 9.34
N ASP A 241 14.01 13.24 9.85
CA ASP A 241 15.10 12.43 10.41
C ASP A 241 14.74 12.06 11.86
N ILE A 242 14.63 10.77 12.16
CA ILE A 242 14.23 10.28 13.50
C ILE A 242 15.19 10.68 14.62
N ARG A 243 16.39 11.11 14.29
CA ARG A 243 17.38 11.65 15.24
C ARG A 243 17.13 13.13 15.55
N ARG A 244 16.39 13.83 14.67
CA ARG A 244 16.10 15.24 14.78
C ARG A 244 14.69 15.54 14.25
N MET A 245 13.72 15.41 15.13
CA MET A 245 12.28 15.49 14.79
C MET A 245 11.70 16.92 14.83
N ALA A 246 12.52 17.95 15.09
CA ALA A 246 12.03 19.32 15.26
C ALA A 246 11.42 19.91 13.97
N ASP A 247 12.10 19.68 12.84
CA ASP A 247 11.71 20.21 11.55
C ASP A 247 11.74 19.13 10.48
N PRO A 248 10.81 19.14 9.50
CA PRO A 248 10.86 18.22 8.38
C PRO A 248 12.04 18.54 7.47
N ILE A 249 12.74 17.50 6.98
CA ILE A 249 13.83 17.63 5.99
C ILE A 249 13.31 17.86 4.58
N PHE A 250 12.08 17.43 4.30
CA PHE A 250 11.36 17.77 3.07
C PHE A 250 9.85 17.86 3.30
N VAL A 251 9.18 18.61 2.43
CA VAL A 251 7.72 18.69 2.38
C VAL A 251 7.26 18.56 0.94
N PHE A 252 6.49 17.50 0.62
CA PHE A 252 5.86 17.37 -0.68
C PHE A 252 4.49 18.03 -0.65
N ASP A 253 4.29 19.00 -1.51
CA ASP A 253 3.01 19.70 -1.70
C ASP A 253 2.59 19.58 -3.18
N GLY A 254 1.51 18.89 -3.44
CA GLY A 254 1.05 18.67 -4.82
C GLY A 254 -0.17 17.77 -4.95
N HIS A 255 -0.60 17.09 -3.89
CA HIS A 255 -1.89 16.44 -3.84
C HIS A 255 -3.02 17.45 -3.60
N GLN A 256 -4.22 17.14 -4.08
CA GLN A 256 -5.39 18.02 -3.94
C GLN A 256 -6.26 17.66 -2.73
N LYS A 257 -6.06 16.47 -2.17
CA LYS A 257 -6.77 15.94 -1.00
C LYS A 257 -5.82 15.14 -0.10
N ALA A 258 -6.35 14.61 1.02
CA ALA A 258 -5.59 13.87 2.01
C ALA A 258 -4.71 12.77 1.41
N VAL A 259 -3.48 12.70 1.85
CA VAL A 259 -2.52 11.63 1.50
C VAL A 259 -2.76 10.45 2.42
N THR A 260 -3.15 9.31 1.86
CA THR A 260 -3.57 8.13 2.61
C THR A 260 -2.51 7.05 2.74
N TYR A 261 -1.61 6.95 1.77
CA TYR A 261 -0.54 5.95 1.78
C TYR A 261 0.76 6.52 1.23
N ILE A 262 1.86 6.03 1.79
CA ILE A 262 3.21 6.29 1.35
C ILE A 262 3.93 4.95 1.21
N LYS A 263 4.73 4.78 0.17
CA LYS A 263 5.63 3.65 -0.03
C LYS A 263 6.94 4.11 -0.65
N PHE A 264 8.04 3.59 -0.15
CA PHE A 264 9.34 3.79 -0.77
C PHE A 264 9.54 2.77 -1.90
N LEU A 265 9.84 3.26 -3.10
CA LEU A 265 10.21 2.42 -4.25
C LEU A 265 11.70 2.06 -4.20
N ASP A 266 12.52 3.04 -3.88
CA ASP A 266 13.95 2.93 -3.63
C ASP A 266 14.36 3.96 -2.57
N PHE A 267 15.68 4.11 -2.34
CA PHE A 267 16.21 4.99 -1.29
C PHE A 267 15.76 6.46 -1.42
N GLN A 268 15.57 6.94 -2.67
CA GLN A 268 15.25 8.34 -2.98
C GLN A 268 13.85 8.54 -3.55
N THR A 269 13.21 7.46 -4.02
CA THR A 269 11.93 7.55 -4.72
C THR A 269 10.80 7.12 -3.81
N ILE A 270 9.84 8.03 -3.62
CA ILE A 270 8.67 7.84 -2.77
C ILE A 270 7.40 7.86 -3.65
N ILE A 271 6.52 6.90 -3.41
CA ILE A 271 5.19 6.83 -4.02
C ILE A 271 4.16 7.22 -2.97
N THR A 272 3.25 8.10 -3.34
CA THR A 272 2.15 8.53 -2.47
C THR A 272 0.81 8.29 -3.13
N SER A 273 -0.20 7.94 -2.35
CA SER A 273 -1.60 7.82 -2.76
C SER A 273 -2.45 8.80 -1.99
N ALA A 274 -3.40 9.44 -2.65
CA ALA A 274 -4.33 10.36 -2.02
C ALA A 274 -5.77 10.15 -2.47
N ILE A 275 -6.72 10.65 -1.70
CA ILE A 275 -8.15 10.61 -2.06
C ILE A 275 -8.53 11.63 -3.14
N ASP A 276 -7.54 12.14 -3.88
CA ASP A 276 -7.73 12.90 -5.13
C ASP A 276 -7.73 12.01 -6.39
N GLY A 277 -7.61 10.67 -6.20
CA GLY A 277 -7.59 9.69 -7.27
C GLY A 277 -6.29 9.67 -8.06
N CYS A 278 -5.19 10.07 -7.44
CA CYS A 278 -3.87 10.06 -8.05
C CYS A 278 -2.85 9.33 -7.19
N LEU A 279 -1.93 8.59 -7.85
CA LEU A 279 -0.66 8.26 -7.24
C LEU A 279 0.39 9.23 -7.77
N LYS A 280 1.35 9.60 -6.95
CA LYS A 280 2.47 10.45 -7.34
C LYS A 280 3.79 9.82 -6.95
N MET A 281 4.74 9.89 -7.86
CA MET A 281 6.13 9.48 -7.65
C MET A 281 6.97 10.72 -7.46
N TRP A 282 7.71 10.76 -6.37
CA TRP A 282 8.53 11.90 -5.94
C TRP A 282 9.99 11.50 -5.82
N ASN A 283 10.85 12.47 -6.10
CA ASN A 283 12.24 12.39 -5.69
C ASN A 283 12.41 13.13 -4.36
N SER A 284 12.96 12.45 -3.34
CA SER A 284 13.12 13.01 -1.99
C SER A 284 14.21 14.07 -1.88
N GLU A 285 15.22 14.07 -2.77
CA GLU A 285 16.32 15.03 -2.73
C GLU A 285 15.91 16.40 -3.27
N ASN A 286 15.31 16.43 -4.46
CA ASN A 286 14.90 17.68 -5.12
C ASN A 286 13.44 18.04 -4.88
N GLN A 287 12.67 17.21 -4.16
CA GLN A 287 11.27 17.39 -3.80
C GLN A 287 10.33 17.56 -5.01
N GLN A 288 10.72 17.04 -6.17
CA GLN A 288 9.94 17.17 -7.39
C GLN A 288 9.11 15.92 -7.69
N ILE A 289 7.96 16.16 -8.34
CA ILE A 289 7.13 15.08 -8.88
C ILE A 289 7.82 14.54 -10.14
N ILE A 290 8.22 13.26 -10.08
CA ILE A 290 8.74 12.54 -11.24
C ILE A 290 7.59 12.14 -12.16
N ARG A 291 6.47 11.64 -11.58
CA ARG A 291 5.33 11.14 -12.34
C ARG A 291 4.03 11.19 -11.54
N THR A 292 2.92 11.34 -12.24
CA THR A 292 1.56 11.21 -11.69
C THR A 292 0.84 10.08 -12.43
N TYR A 293 0.22 9.18 -11.70
CA TYR A 293 -0.55 8.05 -12.21
C TYR A 293 -2.04 8.30 -11.96
N LYS A 294 -2.86 7.98 -12.96
CA LYS A 294 -4.30 8.20 -12.95
C LYS A 294 -5.04 6.97 -13.50
N GLY A 295 -6.35 6.95 -13.34
CA GLY A 295 -7.22 5.90 -13.88
C GLY A 295 -8.07 5.23 -12.80
N HIS A 296 -7.52 4.99 -11.60
CA HIS A 296 -8.31 4.52 -10.46
C HIS A 296 -9.18 5.64 -9.89
N ILE A 297 -10.29 5.25 -9.28
CA ILE A 297 -11.24 6.17 -8.64
C ILE A 297 -11.01 6.10 -7.12
N ASN A 298 -10.68 7.25 -6.55
CA ASN A 298 -10.60 7.42 -5.11
C ASN A 298 -11.07 8.82 -4.75
N SER A 299 -12.13 8.92 -3.94
CA SER A 299 -12.72 10.19 -3.55
C SER A 299 -12.95 10.32 -2.05
N ARG A 300 -13.04 9.20 -1.33
CA ARG A 300 -13.43 9.16 0.09
C ARG A 300 -12.77 8.05 0.91
N ARG A 301 -12.23 7.01 0.28
CA ARG A 301 -11.85 5.76 0.97
C ARG A 301 -10.35 5.55 0.97
N PHE A 302 -9.90 4.73 1.90
CA PHE A 302 -8.59 4.11 1.85
C PHE A 302 -8.69 2.87 0.96
N VAL A 303 -7.94 2.84 -0.12
CA VAL A 303 -8.01 1.79 -1.16
C VAL A 303 -6.74 0.95 -1.24
N GLY A 304 -5.79 1.18 -0.36
CA GLY A 304 -4.50 0.51 -0.36
C GLY A 304 -3.51 1.05 -1.41
N LEU A 305 -2.25 0.92 -1.09
CA LEU A 305 -1.13 1.15 -2.01
C LEU A 305 -0.04 0.15 -1.67
N SER A 306 0.45 -0.56 -2.67
CA SER A 306 1.60 -1.44 -2.52
C SER A 306 2.54 -1.31 -3.71
N VAL A 307 3.83 -1.55 -3.47
CA VAL A 307 4.89 -1.43 -4.45
C VAL A 307 5.69 -2.73 -4.48
N TRP A 308 5.82 -3.35 -5.64
CA TRP A 308 6.77 -4.42 -5.86
C TRP A 308 8.08 -3.84 -6.39
N ARG A 309 9.08 -3.78 -5.52
CA ARG A 309 10.34 -3.09 -5.77
C ARG A 309 11.16 -3.76 -6.87
N GLY A 310 11.25 -5.09 -6.85
CA GLY A 310 11.98 -5.89 -7.85
C GLY A 310 11.46 -5.69 -9.27
N GLY A 311 10.13 -5.66 -9.45
CA GLY A 311 9.50 -5.44 -10.75
C GLY A 311 9.27 -3.97 -11.11
N GLY A 312 9.39 -3.05 -10.15
CA GLY A 312 9.04 -1.64 -10.36
C GLY A 312 7.56 -1.40 -10.64
N LEU A 313 6.69 -2.27 -10.09
CA LEU A 313 5.24 -2.19 -10.25
C LEU A 313 4.58 -1.57 -9.02
N LEU A 314 3.57 -0.75 -9.26
CA LEU A 314 2.74 -0.11 -8.25
C LEU A 314 1.34 -0.70 -8.36
N CYS A 315 0.68 -0.92 -7.24
CA CYS A 315 -0.70 -1.40 -7.20
C CYS A 315 -1.53 -0.58 -6.24
N CYS A 316 -2.75 -0.26 -6.63
CA CYS A 316 -3.75 0.29 -5.73
C CYS A 316 -5.13 -0.31 -6.00
N GLY A 317 -5.99 -0.25 -4.99
CA GLY A 317 -7.41 -0.49 -5.15
C GLY A 317 -8.14 0.72 -5.70
N SER A 318 -9.47 0.58 -5.83
CA SER A 318 -10.33 1.63 -6.35
C SER A 318 -11.75 1.53 -5.79
N GLU A 319 -12.45 2.65 -5.73
CA GLU A 319 -13.85 2.73 -5.29
C GLU A 319 -14.85 2.13 -6.29
N ASN A 320 -14.42 1.82 -7.51
CA ASN A 320 -15.22 1.13 -8.53
C ASN A 320 -15.04 -0.40 -8.53
N ASN A 321 -14.56 -0.95 -7.41
CA ASN A 321 -14.34 -2.39 -7.24
C ASN A 321 -13.33 -2.99 -8.22
N GLN A 322 -12.25 -2.26 -8.52
CA GLN A 322 -11.17 -2.69 -9.41
C GLN A 322 -9.82 -2.58 -8.73
N VAL A 323 -8.90 -3.43 -9.14
CA VAL A 323 -7.47 -3.37 -8.83
C VAL A 323 -6.76 -2.77 -10.03
N PHE A 324 -5.86 -1.83 -9.78
CA PHE A 324 -5.05 -1.17 -10.79
C PHE A 324 -3.57 -1.45 -10.54
N VAL A 325 -2.87 -1.84 -11.60
CA VAL A 325 -1.41 -1.99 -11.58
C VAL A 325 -0.79 -1.02 -12.58
N TYR A 326 0.24 -0.34 -12.12
CA TYR A 326 1.03 0.63 -12.91
C TYR A 326 2.48 0.16 -12.94
N ASP A 327 3.14 0.47 -14.03
CA ASP A 327 4.59 0.39 -14.14
C ASP A 327 5.20 1.76 -13.81
N LYS A 328 6.29 1.79 -13.05
CA LYS A 328 6.97 3.05 -12.69
C LYS A 328 7.34 3.92 -13.90
N ARG A 329 7.45 3.31 -15.09
CA ARG A 329 7.82 3.98 -16.35
C ARG A 329 6.65 4.73 -17.01
N TRP A 330 5.36 4.37 -16.71
CA TRP A 330 4.19 4.85 -17.44
C TRP A 330 3.14 5.46 -16.52
N SER A 331 2.46 6.50 -16.99
CA SER A 331 1.41 7.19 -16.19
C SER A 331 0.08 6.46 -16.17
N GLU A 332 -0.19 5.65 -17.19
CA GLU A 332 -1.42 4.88 -17.33
C GLU A 332 -1.29 3.47 -16.74
N PRO A 333 -2.39 2.85 -16.30
CA PRO A 333 -2.34 1.49 -15.77
C PRO A 333 -1.97 0.49 -16.86
N ILE A 334 -1.08 -0.44 -16.54
CA ILE A 334 -0.73 -1.56 -17.42
C ILE A 334 -1.70 -2.74 -17.30
N TRP A 335 -2.41 -2.83 -16.18
CA TRP A 335 -3.40 -3.87 -15.93
C TRP A 335 -4.49 -3.36 -14.99
N VAL A 336 -5.74 -3.76 -15.29
CA VAL A 336 -6.93 -3.43 -14.48
C VAL A 336 -7.80 -4.69 -14.40
N GLN A 337 -8.18 -5.07 -13.19
CA GLN A 337 -9.01 -6.24 -12.94
C GLN A 337 -10.22 -5.87 -12.09
N GLY A 338 -11.41 -6.24 -12.57
CA GLY A 338 -12.64 -6.18 -11.80
C GLY A 338 -12.60 -7.18 -10.64
N PHE A 339 -13.09 -6.75 -9.49
CA PHE A 339 -13.19 -7.55 -8.28
C PHE A 339 -14.63 -8.06 -8.14
N GLU A 340 -15.04 -8.95 -9.05
CA GLU A 340 -16.39 -9.48 -9.02
C GLU A 340 -16.49 -10.69 -8.08
N PRO A 341 -17.54 -10.77 -7.24
CA PRO A 341 -17.77 -11.97 -6.45
C PRO A 341 -18.06 -13.15 -7.37
N VAL A 342 -17.34 -14.26 -7.16
CA VAL A 342 -17.48 -15.50 -7.96
C VAL A 342 -18.90 -16.05 -7.93
N ALA A 343 -19.74 -15.67 -6.96
CA ALA A 343 -21.15 -16.02 -6.89
C ALA A 343 -22.01 -15.47 -8.07
N ALA A 344 -21.57 -14.42 -8.74
CA ALA A 344 -22.26 -13.91 -9.94
C ALA A 344 -22.09 -14.81 -11.16
N ALA A 345 -21.03 -15.63 -11.20
CA ALA A 345 -20.78 -16.60 -12.27
C ALA A 345 -21.63 -17.88 -12.12
N VAL A 346 -22.30 -18.09 -10.99
CA VAL A 346 -23.09 -19.31 -10.69
C VAL A 346 -24.60 -18.99 -10.54
N GLY A 347 -25.12 -18.02 -11.30
CA GLY A 347 -26.56 -17.89 -11.56
C GLY A 347 -27.46 -17.50 -10.39
N GLY A 348 -26.94 -16.90 -9.34
CA GLY A 348 -27.71 -16.36 -8.20
C GLY A 348 -28.06 -14.90 -8.41
N GLY A 349 -29.24 -14.61 -8.96
CA GLY A 349 -29.77 -13.25 -9.08
C GLY A 349 -30.11 -12.63 -7.73
N GLY A 350 -29.13 -12.00 -7.10
CA GLY A 350 -29.28 -11.16 -5.92
C GLY A 350 -29.17 -9.69 -6.30
N GLN A 351 -30.31 -9.01 -6.46
CA GLN A 351 -30.37 -7.55 -6.51
C GLN A 351 -30.01 -6.97 -5.13
N GLY A 352 -28.74 -6.69 -4.93
CA GLY A 352 -28.21 -5.91 -3.81
C GLY A 352 -27.03 -5.12 -4.31
N CYS A 353 -27.27 -3.89 -4.77
CA CYS A 353 -26.26 -2.98 -5.31
C CYS A 353 -25.42 -2.38 -4.15
N ASP A 354 -24.72 -3.23 -3.40
CA ASP A 354 -23.63 -2.74 -2.58
C ASP A 354 -22.43 -2.58 -3.53
N ARG A 355 -22.16 -1.32 -3.88
CA ARG A 355 -21.02 -0.97 -4.73
C ARG A 355 -19.76 -1.32 -3.96
N GLY A 356 -19.24 -2.53 -4.16
CA GLY A 356 -17.98 -2.99 -3.60
C GLY A 356 -16.86 -2.03 -3.93
N PHE A 357 -15.81 -2.04 -3.12
CA PHE A 357 -14.57 -1.33 -3.40
C PHE A 357 -13.40 -2.21 -2.97
N VAL A 358 -12.26 -2.03 -3.60
CA VAL A 358 -11.03 -2.69 -3.18
C VAL A 358 -10.42 -1.86 -2.06
N SER A 359 -10.33 -2.45 -0.87
CA SER A 359 -9.95 -1.78 0.39
C SER A 359 -8.47 -1.92 0.73
N GLY A 360 -7.80 -2.92 0.17
CA GLY A 360 -6.39 -3.17 0.45
C GLY A 360 -5.73 -3.98 -0.66
N VAL A 361 -4.44 -3.76 -0.85
CA VAL A 361 -3.60 -4.48 -1.80
C VAL A 361 -2.22 -4.70 -1.19
N SER A 362 -1.59 -5.83 -1.47
CA SER A 362 -0.23 -6.11 -1.02
C SER A 362 0.53 -6.95 -2.05
N TRP A 363 1.73 -6.48 -2.41
CA TRP A 363 2.70 -7.24 -3.18
C TRP A 363 3.60 -8.04 -2.27
N ARG A 364 3.80 -9.30 -2.59
CA ARG A 364 4.91 -10.08 -2.08
C ARG A 364 6.22 -9.54 -2.64
N GLN A 365 7.29 -9.42 -1.82
CA GLN A 365 8.56 -8.81 -2.22
C GLN A 365 9.59 -9.89 -2.63
N THR A 366 9.27 -10.69 -3.64
CA THR A 366 10.23 -11.67 -4.19
C THR A 366 11.17 -11.00 -5.19
N GLU A 367 12.39 -11.50 -5.30
CA GLU A 367 13.38 -11.08 -6.31
C GLU A 367 13.17 -11.79 -7.66
N ASP A 368 12.35 -12.84 -7.69
CA ASP A 368 12.06 -13.62 -8.90
C ASP A 368 11.18 -12.85 -9.88
N ASP A 369 11.22 -13.22 -11.17
CA ASP A 369 10.31 -12.73 -12.22
C ASP A 369 8.84 -13.18 -12.02
N ARG A 370 8.56 -13.84 -10.89
CA ARG A 370 7.23 -14.22 -10.43
C ARG A 370 6.93 -13.58 -9.09
N CYS A 371 5.82 -12.88 -9.00
CA CYS A 371 5.38 -12.26 -7.77
C CYS A 371 3.91 -12.58 -7.49
N ILE A 372 3.50 -12.40 -6.25
CA ILE A 372 2.12 -12.58 -5.82
C ILE A 372 1.57 -11.23 -5.42
N LEU A 373 0.41 -10.89 -5.97
CA LEU A 373 -0.40 -9.77 -5.56
C LEU A 373 -1.65 -10.29 -4.86
N VAL A 374 -1.92 -9.80 -3.67
CA VAL A 374 -3.16 -10.05 -2.95
C VAL A 374 -3.97 -8.76 -2.86
N ALA A 375 -5.23 -8.84 -3.20
CA ALA A 375 -6.18 -7.75 -3.06
C ALA A 375 -7.35 -8.16 -2.17
N ALA A 376 -7.82 -7.24 -1.33
CA ALA A 376 -9.01 -7.42 -0.51
C ALA A 376 -10.10 -6.46 -0.93
N GLY A 377 -11.32 -6.94 -1.00
CA GLY A 377 -12.44 -6.13 -1.42
C GLY A 377 -13.78 -6.57 -0.85
N GLY A 378 -14.73 -5.64 -0.93
CA GLY A 378 -16.10 -5.86 -0.58
C GLY A 378 -16.39 -5.95 0.92
N SER A 379 -17.68 -5.90 1.25
CA SER A 379 -18.19 -6.05 2.62
C SER A 379 -18.03 -7.48 3.15
N GLY A 380 -17.83 -8.46 2.28
CA GLY A 380 -17.68 -9.89 2.61
C GLY A 380 -16.24 -10.33 2.91
N GLY A 381 -15.25 -9.44 2.92
CA GLY A 381 -13.86 -9.77 3.23
C GLY A 381 -13.20 -10.69 2.20
N ILE A 382 -13.56 -10.57 0.93
CA ILE A 382 -13.02 -11.42 -0.12
C ILE A 382 -11.53 -11.08 -0.35
N LEU A 383 -10.70 -12.12 -0.46
CA LEU A 383 -9.32 -12.01 -0.92
C LEU A 383 -9.22 -12.61 -2.34
N GLN A 384 -8.57 -11.90 -3.23
CA GLN A 384 -8.15 -12.42 -4.53
C GLN A 384 -6.63 -12.46 -4.60
N VAL A 385 -6.11 -13.62 -5.00
CA VAL A 385 -4.67 -13.88 -5.10
C VAL A 385 -4.31 -14.03 -6.56
N PHE A 386 -3.43 -13.16 -7.03
CA PHE A 386 -2.97 -13.13 -8.40
C PHE A 386 -1.50 -13.53 -8.48
N GLU A 387 -1.18 -14.39 -9.42
CA GLU A 387 0.21 -14.61 -9.85
C GLU A 387 0.54 -13.58 -10.93
N CYS A 388 1.65 -12.89 -10.76
CA CYS A 388 2.24 -12.00 -11.74
C CYS A 388 3.58 -12.57 -12.22
N LYS A 389 3.77 -12.67 -13.51
CA LYS A 389 5.03 -13.13 -14.10
C LYS A 389 5.42 -12.30 -15.31
N LYS A 390 6.71 -12.12 -15.50
CA LYS A 390 7.25 -11.49 -16.69
C LYS A 390 7.18 -12.47 -17.86
N LYS A 391 6.62 -12.02 -18.99
CA LYS A 391 6.61 -12.83 -20.22
C LYS A 391 8.01 -12.93 -20.78
N VAL A 392 8.46 -14.13 -21.04
CA VAL A 392 9.67 -14.34 -21.84
C VAL A 392 9.32 -13.96 -23.29
N MET A 393 9.77 -12.83 -23.74
CA MET A 393 9.66 -12.49 -25.16
C MET A 393 10.56 -13.44 -25.92
N GLN A 394 9.98 -14.38 -26.67
CA GLN A 394 10.72 -15.13 -27.68
C GLN A 394 11.12 -14.12 -28.77
N CYS A 395 12.42 -13.88 -28.88
CA CYS A 395 13.03 -13.13 -29.97
C CYS A 395 12.88 -13.88 -31.28
#